data_930c9a8718f66d73bb133ac91a73566c
#
_entry.id   930c9a8718f66d73bb133ac91a73566c
#
_cell.length_a   1.000
_cell.length_b   1.000
_cell.length_c   1.000
_cell.angle_alpha   90.00
_cell.angle_beta   90.00
_cell.angle_gamma   90.00
#
_symmetry.space_group_name_H-M   'P 1'
#
loop_
_entity.id
_entity.type
_entity.pdbx_description
1 polymer ?
#
loop_
_entity_poly.entity_id
_entity_poly.type
_entity_poly.pdbx_seq_one_letter_code
_entity_poly.pdbx_strand_id
1 'polypeptide(L)'
;SEVVRSSVTSESRRDYLLSLKNSLLEDSVRLKNIITRLERSGIAYTSDSLVKLYCASTEHSGFISFTLHLIKELNQIGKHRTAETYMTTLNSFIRFRKGKDVLLEEVDSSLMMKYESYLKSTGICPNTTSYYMRNLRAIYNRAVEKDLTVQRSPFKYVYTGIDKTVKRAIPLEEIRRLRELDLTRSPSLA
;
A
#
# COMPACT_ATOMS: atom_id res chain seq x y z
N SER A 1 -31.33 16.00 -2.35
CA SER A 1 -31.31 15.92 -3.83
C SER A 1 -31.93 17.14 -4.52
N GLU A 2 -32.85 17.87 -3.88
CA GLU A 2 -33.48 19.11 -4.42
C GLU A 2 -32.51 20.29 -4.46
N VAL A 3 -31.64 20.44 -3.45
CA VAL A 3 -30.65 21.54 -3.38
C VAL A 3 -29.66 21.52 -4.54
N VAL A 4 -29.41 20.36 -5.14
CA VAL A 4 -28.50 20.21 -6.30
C VAL A 4 -29.23 20.43 -7.62
N ARG A 5 -30.57 20.37 -7.65
CA ARG A 5 -31.39 20.52 -8.86
C ARG A 5 -31.91 21.92 -9.12
N SER A 6 -32.06 22.76 -8.07
CA SER A 6 -32.60 24.10 -8.20
C SER A 6 -31.50 25.15 -8.35
N SER A 7 -31.46 25.87 -9.45
CA SER A 7 -30.81 27.16 -9.69
C SER A 7 -29.30 27.30 -9.43
N VAL A 8 -28.48 26.32 -9.84
CA VAL A 8 -27.03 26.53 -9.84
C VAL A 8 -26.60 27.18 -11.14
N THR A 9 -26.22 28.45 -11.07
CA THR A 9 -25.91 29.31 -12.22
C THR A 9 -24.50 29.13 -12.79
N SER A 10 -23.62 28.31 -12.17
CA SER A 10 -22.29 27.99 -12.72
C SER A 10 -21.98 26.49 -12.59
N GLU A 11 -21.40 25.92 -13.66
CA GLU A 11 -20.95 24.54 -13.72
C GLU A 11 -19.99 24.20 -12.58
N SER A 12 -19.05 25.08 -12.27
CA SER A 12 -18.09 24.94 -11.17
C SER A 12 -18.77 24.81 -9.78
N ARG A 13 -19.85 25.56 -9.53
CA ARG A 13 -20.59 25.47 -8.26
C ARG A 13 -21.38 24.17 -8.17
N ARG A 14 -21.90 23.68 -9.29
CA ARG A 14 -22.60 22.40 -9.37
C ARG A 14 -21.65 21.24 -9.06
N ASP A 15 -20.47 21.27 -9.66
CA ASP A 15 -19.43 20.25 -9.44
C ASP A 15 -18.95 20.25 -7.98
N TYR A 16 -18.76 21.43 -7.40
CA TYR A 16 -18.45 21.56 -5.98
C TYR A 16 -19.55 20.96 -5.07
N LEU A 17 -20.82 21.25 -5.34
CA LEU A 17 -21.93 20.70 -4.56
C LEU A 17 -22.09 19.20 -4.72
N LEU A 18 -21.81 18.66 -5.91
CA LEU A 18 -21.78 17.20 -6.15
C LEU A 18 -20.64 16.55 -5.40
N SER A 19 -19.47 17.14 -5.40
CA SER A 19 -18.31 16.68 -4.63
C SER A 19 -18.61 16.66 -3.13
N LEU A 20 -19.16 17.76 -2.60
CA LEU A 20 -19.56 17.86 -1.19
C LEU A 20 -20.61 16.80 -0.81
N LYS A 21 -21.62 16.61 -1.66
CA LYS A 21 -22.62 15.56 -1.46
C LYS A 21 -21.99 14.17 -1.40
N ASN A 22 -21.07 13.86 -2.30
CA ASN A 22 -20.38 12.57 -2.31
C ASN A 22 -19.55 12.39 -1.04
N SER A 23 -18.78 13.40 -0.60
CA SER A 23 -18.05 13.35 0.68
C SER A 23 -18.97 13.08 1.87
N LEU A 24 -20.12 13.76 1.96
CA LEU A 24 -21.08 13.54 3.04
C LEU A 24 -21.69 12.13 3.04
N LEU A 25 -21.91 11.55 1.85
CA LEU A 25 -22.38 10.18 1.74
C LEU A 25 -21.30 9.19 2.19
N GLU A 26 -20.05 9.40 1.81
CA GLU A 26 -18.91 8.58 2.25
C GLU A 26 -18.73 8.64 3.77
N ASP A 27 -18.78 9.84 4.36
CA ASP A 27 -18.69 10.05 5.80
C ASP A 27 -19.84 9.35 6.54
N SER A 28 -21.06 9.40 5.99
CA SER A 28 -22.22 8.70 6.54
C SER A 28 -22.03 7.17 6.53
N VAL A 29 -21.45 6.63 5.46
CA VAL A 29 -21.15 5.19 5.38
C VAL A 29 -20.07 4.79 6.39
N ARG A 30 -19.00 5.60 6.52
CA ARG A 30 -17.94 5.36 7.51
C ARG A 30 -18.47 5.36 8.94
N LEU A 31 -19.27 6.34 9.30
CA LEU A 31 -19.91 6.42 10.62
C LEU A 31 -20.79 5.21 10.89
N LYS A 32 -21.62 4.78 9.93
CA LYS A 32 -22.45 3.58 10.05
C LYS A 32 -21.61 2.33 10.28
N ASN A 33 -20.49 2.18 9.58
CA ASN A 33 -19.59 1.04 9.75
C ASN A 33 -18.97 1.02 11.16
N ILE A 34 -18.55 2.17 11.69
CA ILE A 34 -18.02 2.29 13.06
C ILE A 34 -19.10 1.89 14.07
N ILE A 35 -20.32 2.42 13.93
CA ILE A 35 -21.46 2.10 14.80
C ILE A 35 -21.76 0.61 14.78
N THR A 36 -21.93 0.01 13.59
CA THR A 36 -22.21 -1.42 13.44
C THR A 36 -21.12 -2.29 14.09
N ARG A 37 -19.85 -1.88 14.01
CA ARG A 37 -18.75 -2.58 14.65
C ARG A 37 -18.85 -2.51 16.17
N LEU A 38 -19.12 -1.33 16.74
CA LEU A 38 -19.28 -1.15 18.18
C LEU A 38 -20.46 -1.97 18.71
N GLU A 39 -21.60 -1.96 18.02
CA GLU A 39 -22.77 -2.75 18.35
C GLU A 39 -22.49 -4.24 18.34
N ARG A 40 -21.81 -4.76 17.31
CA ARG A 40 -21.40 -6.18 17.23
C ARG A 40 -20.42 -6.59 18.33
N SER A 41 -19.58 -5.67 18.78
CA SER A 41 -18.62 -5.91 19.86
C SER A 41 -19.25 -5.81 21.26
N GLY A 42 -20.51 -5.38 21.37
CA GLY A 42 -21.19 -5.15 22.65
C GLY A 42 -20.57 -4.01 23.49
N ILE A 43 -19.76 -3.16 22.86
CA ILE A 43 -19.09 -2.04 23.54
C ILE A 43 -20.04 -0.85 23.59
N ALA A 44 -20.37 -0.40 24.80
CA ALA A 44 -21.11 0.85 24.99
C ALA A 44 -20.26 2.03 24.49
N TYR A 45 -20.86 2.92 23.72
CA TYR A 45 -20.17 4.10 23.16
C TYR A 45 -20.97 5.39 23.40
N THR A 46 -20.23 6.48 23.51
CA THR A 46 -20.80 7.84 23.57
C THR A 46 -20.58 8.56 22.23
N SER A 47 -21.30 9.65 21.99
CA SER A 47 -21.07 10.51 20.83
C SER A 47 -19.61 10.97 20.72
N ASP A 48 -18.98 11.32 21.85
CA ASP A 48 -17.58 11.76 21.88
C ASP A 48 -16.61 10.63 21.51
N SER A 49 -16.87 9.40 21.96
CA SER A 49 -16.06 8.25 21.57
C SER A 49 -16.22 7.92 20.10
N LEU A 50 -17.42 8.06 19.54
CA LEU A 50 -17.71 7.88 18.13
C LEU A 50 -16.96 8.91 17.26
N VAL A 51 -17.01 10.20 17.66
CA VAL A 51 -16.28 11.28 16.97
C VAL A 51 -14.77 11.02 17.01
N LYS A 52 -14.20 10.61 18.15
CA LYS A 52 -12.77 10.26 18.25
C LYS A 52 -12.40 9.13 17.32
N LEU A 53 -13.20 8.07 17.26
CA LEU A 53 -12.97 6.93 16.37
C LEU A 53 -13.10 7.34 14.89
N TYR A 54 -14.06 8.20 14.58
CA TYR A 54 -14.23 8.72 13.23
C TYR A 54 -13.02 9.58 12.81
N CYS A 55 -12.58 10.53 13.64
CA CYS A 55 -11.39 11.35 13.37
C CYS A 55 -10.13 10.47 13.19
N ALA A 56 -9.92 9.49 14.07
CA ALA A 56 -8.80 8.55 13.94
C ALA A 56 -8.86 7.73 12.63
N SER A 57 -10.06 7.35 12.17
CA SER A 57 -10.24 6.65 10.90
C SER A 57 -9.98 7.55 9.68
N THR A 58 -10.25 8.85 9.79
CA THR A 58 -10.01 9.83 8.71
C THR A 58 -8.54 10.23 8.61
N GLU A 59 -7.82 10.34 9.72
CA GLU A 59 -6.37 10.62 9.73
C GLU A 59 -5.55 9.54 8.98
N HIS A 60 -6.06 8.31 8.91
CA HIS A 60 -5.40 7.18 8.26
C HIS A 60 -6.14 6.68 7.02
N SER A 61 -7.03 7.50 6.43
CA SER A 61 -7.79 7.11 5.23
C SER A 61 -6.92 6.98 3.97
N GLY A 62 -5.76 7.64 3.92
CA GLY A 62 -4.78 7.51 2.86
C GLY A 62 -3.92 6.26 3.00
N PHE A 63 -3.65 5.58 1.90
CA PHE A 63 -2.83 4.37 1.87
C PHE A 63 -1.38 4.64 2.28
N ILE A 64 -0.78 5.77 1.84
CA ILE A 64 0.57 6.17 2.22
C ILE A 64 0.62 6.51 3.71
N SER A 65 -0.31 7.35 4.18
CA SER A 65 -0.41 7.76 5.58
C SER A 65 -0.62 6.57 6.51
N PHE A 66 -1.52 5.66 6.16
CA PHE A 66 -1.73 4.39 6.88
C PHE A 66 -0.46 3.55 6.94
N THR A 67 0.25 3.41 5.80
CA THR A 67 1.47 2.60 5.74
C THR A 67 2.58 3.18 6.63
N LEU A 68 2.75 4.50 6.65
CA LEU A 68 3.72 5.17 7.52
C LEU A 68 3.41 4.92 9.00
N HIS A 69 2.13 5.00 9.37
CA HIS A 69 1.70 4.66 10.74
C HIS A 69 2.00 3.20 11.09
N LEU A 70 1.67 2.27 10.19
CA LEU A 70 1.96 0.85 10.36
C LEU A 70 3.45 0.57 10.53
N ILE A 71 4.31 1.24 9.77
CA ILE A 71 5.77 1.14 9.89
C ILE A 71 6.23 1.61 11.27
N LYS A 72 5.66 2.70 11.78
CA LYS A 72 5.95 3.20 13.13
C LYS A 72 5.56 2.17 14.20
N GLU A 73 4.35 1.59 14.12
CA GLU A 73 3.90 0.52 15.01
C GLU A 73 4.85 -0.69 14.97
N LEU A 74 5.26 -1.13 13.77
CA LEU A 74 6.18 -2.25 13.60
C LEU A 74 7.54 -2.01 14.25
N ASN A 75 8.07 -0.80 14.15
CA ASN A 75 9.32 -0.42 14.81
C ASN A 75 9.19 -0.42 16.34
N GLN A 76 8.06 0.05 16.88
CA GLN A 76 7.80 0.07 18.32
C GLN A 76 7.74 -1.35 18.93
N ILE A 77 7.22 -2.32 18.16
CA ILE A 77 7.16 -3.74 18.60
C ILE A 77 8.39 -4.56 18.22
N GLY A 78 9.48 -3.91 17.75
CA GLY A 78 10.76 -4.55 17.43
C GLY A 78 10.80 -5.29 16.07
N LYS A 79 9.78 -5.18 15.23
CA LYS A 79 9.74 -5.82 13.89
C LYS A 79 10.45 -4.96 12.82
N HIS A 80 11.67 -4.53 13.09
CA HIS A 80 12.44 -3.59 12.26
C HIS A 80 12.60 -4.07 10.82
N ARG A 81 12.90 -5.37 10.60
CA ARG A 81 13.09 -5.92 9.25
C ARG A 81 11.84 -5.79 8.38
N THR A 82 10.66 -6.02 8.96
CA THR A 82 9.39 -5.86 8.26
C THR A 82 9.10 -4.38 7.99
N ALA A 83 9.41 -3.50 8.93
CA ALA A 83 9.27 -2.06 8.78
C ALA A 83 10.14 -1.52 7.62
N GLU A 84 11.40 -1.94 7.51
CA GLU A 84 12.31 -1.61 6.40
C GLU A 84 11.77 -2.10 5.05
N THR A 85 11.26 -3.33 5.01
CA THR A 85 10.65 -3.94 3.83
C THR A 85 9.45 -3.11 3.34
N TYR A 86 8.58 -2.71 4.26
CA TYR A 86 7.43 -1.88 3.93
C TYR A 86 7.83 -0.47 3.52
N MET A 87 8.84 0.13 4.17
CA MET A 87 9.36 1.45 3.80
C MET A 87 9.95 1.44 2.39
N THR A 88 10.75 0.42 2.05
CA THR A 88 11.33 0.27 0.70
C THR A 88 10.25 0.18 -0.37
N THR A 89 9.21 -0.62 -0.09
CA THR A 89 8.07 -0.78 -1.00
C THR A 89 7.27 0.52 -1.12
N LEU A 90 7.00 1.18 0.01
CA LEU A 90 6.28 2.45 0.07
C LEU A 90 7.00 3.56 -0.72
N ASN A 91 8.32 3.68 -0.58
CA ASN A 91 9.12 4.66 -1.32
C ASN A 91 9.02 4.47 -2.84
N SER A 92 8.94 3.22 -3.31
CA SER A 92 8.69 2.93 -4.73
C SER A 92 7.28 3.36 -5.15
N PHE A 93 6.27 3.09 -4.32
CA PHE A 93 4.89 3.49 -4.60
C PHE A 93 4.70 5.03 -4.56
N ILE A 94 5.33 5.73 -3.61
CA ILE A 94 5.33 7.21 -3.52
C ILE A 94 5.91 7.82 -4.81
N ARG A 95 7.01 7.28 -5.34
CA ARG A 95 7.58 7.75 -6.63
C ARG A 95 6.60 7.60 -7.78
N PHE A 96 5.93 6.45 -7.89
CA PHE A 96 4.88 6.24 -8.87
C PHE A 96 3.74 7.25 -8.74
N ARG A 97 3.29 7.53 -7.51
CA ARG A 97 2.22 8.49 -7.21
C ARG A 97 2.66 9.95 -7.23
N LYS A 98 3.96 10.26 -7.44
CA LYS A 98 4.53 11.61 -7.41
C LYS A 98 4.24 12.32 -6.06
N GLY A 99 4.29 11.58 -4.98
CA GLY A 99 4.03 12.08 -3.62
C GLY A 99 2.55 12.25 -3.26
N LYS A 100 1.61 12.01 -4.17
CA LYS A 100 0.18 12.11 -3.89
C LYS A 100 -0.32 10.84 -3.20
N ASP A 101 -0.95 10.99 -2.05
CA ASP A 101 -1.62 9.88 -1.37
C ASP A 101 -2.83 9.40 -2.19
N VAL A 102 -3.34 8.25 -1.84
CA VAL A 102 -4.53 7.63 -2.43
C VAL A 102 -5.38 7.08 -1.30
N LEU A 103 -6.69 7.28 -1.35
CA LEU A 103 -7.58 6.72 -0.33
C LEU A 103 -7.53 5.19 -0.35
N LEU A 104 -7.62 4.57 0.83
CA LEU A 104 -7.66 3.10 0.96
C LEU A 104 -8.78 2.48 0.12
N GLU A 105 -9.90 3.17 -0.04
CA GLU A 105 -11.04 2.76 -0.85
C GLU A 105 -10.78 2.85 -2.36
N GLU A 106 -9.85 3.71 -2.79
CA GLU A 106 -9.45 3.88 -4.19
C GLU A 106 -8.35 2.90 -4.61
N VAL A 107 -7.81 2.12 -3.67
CA VAL A 107 -6.83 1.07 -3.98
C VAL A 107 -7.56 -0.09 -4.65
N ASP A 108 -7.58 -0.06 -5.97
CA ASP A 108 -8.25 -1.04 -6.83
C ASP A 108 -7.28 -1.79 -7.75
N SER A 109 -7.81 -2.75 -8.51
CA SER A 109 -7.01 -3.54 -9.45
C SER A 109 -6.44 -2.69 -10.60
N SER A 110 -7.14 -1.63 -11.02
CA SER A 110 -6.68 -0.74 -12.08
C SER A 110 -5.43 0.04 -11.65
N LEU A 111 -5.44 0.57 -10.42
CA LEU A 111 -4.28 1.25 -9.83
C LEU A 111 -3.08 0.31 -9.71
N MET A 112 -3.29 -0.92 -9.25
CA MET A 112 -2.22 -1.90 -9.10
C MET A 112 -1.63 -2.35 -10.45
N MET A 113 -2.46 -2.53 -11.49
CA MET A 113 -1.97 -2.80 -12.85
C MET A 113 -1.18 -1.63 -13.44
N LYS A 114 -1.61 -0.38 -13.21
CA LYS A 114 -0.84 0.81 -13.61
C LYS A 114 0.51 0.89 -12.91
N TYR A 115 0.55 0.56 -11.62
CA TYR A 115 1.80 0.51 -10.88
C TYR A 115 2.72 -0.60 -11.38
N GLU A 116 2.19 -1.79 -11.68
CA GLU A 116 2.97 -2.87 -12.30
C GLU A 116 3.58 -2.45 -13.64
N SER A 117 2.79 -1.82 -14.50
CA SER A 117 3.24 -1.29 -15.80
C SER A 117 4.33 -0.23 -15.62
N TYR A 118 4.19 0.66 -14.65
CA TYR A 118 5.22 1.63 -14.28
C TYR A 118 6.53 0.96 -13.86
N LEU A 119 6.48 -0.07 -13.00
CA LEU A 119 7.67 -0.80 -12.56
C LEU A 119 8.37 -1.48 -13.75
N LYS A 120 7.62 -2.10 -14.65
CA LYS A 120 8.15 -2.71 -15.87
C LYS A 120 8.80 -1.68 -16.80
N SER A 121 8.17 -0.52 -16.99
CA SER A 121 8.70 0.56 -17.83
C SER A 121 9.98 1.20 -17.28
N THR A 122 10.17 1.15 -15.95
CA THR A 122 11.40 1.62 -15.28
C THR A 122 12.50 0.55 -15.19
N GLY A 123 12.33 -0.59 -15.86
CA GLY A 123 13.33 -1.65 -15.92
C GLY A 123 13.45 -2.51 -14.65
N ILE A 124 12.44 -2.44 -13.77
CA ILE A 124 12.41 -3.27 -12.56
C ILE A 124 12.14 -4.73 -12.93
N CYS A 125 13.00 -5.64 -12.44
CA CYS A 125 12.88 -7.07 -12.76
C CYS A 125 11.61 -7.70 -12.16
N PRO A 126 11.08 -8.80 -12.75
CA PRO A 126 9.83 -9.44 -12.33
C PRO A 126 9.79 -9.81 -10.85
N ASN A 127 10.88 -10.36 -10.31
CA ASN A 127 10.94 -10.74 -8.90
C ASN A 127 10.85 -9.55 -7.95
N THR A 128 11.42 -8.39 -8.29
CA THR A 128 11.31 -7.16 -7.51
C THR A 128 9.90 -6.57 -7.64
N THR A 129 9.30 -6.62 -8.83
CA THR A 129 7.90 -6.23 -9.03
C THR A 129 6.97 -7.06 -8.15
N SER A 130 7.13 -8.38 -8.19
CA SER A 130 6.38 -9.31 -7.33
C SER A 130 6.61 -9.05 -5.84
N TYR A 131 7.84 -8.74 -5.43
CA TYR A 131 8.17 -8.36 -4.05
C TYR A 131 7.37 -7.13 -3.61
N TYR A 132 7.33 -6.07 -4.42
CA TYR A 132 6.55 -4.88 -4.11
C TYR A 132 5.05 -5.20 -4.04
N MET A 133 4.51 -5.95 -5.00
CA MET A 133 3.09 -6.31 -5.02
C MET A 133 2.67 -7.13 -3.80
N ARG A 134 3.50 -8.09 -3.37
CA ARG A 134 3.23 -8.90 -2.17
C ARG A 134 3.23 -8.05 -0.90
N ASN A 135 4.15 -7.11 -0.78
CA ASN A 135 4.21 -6.22 0.38
C ASN A 135 3.03 -5.25 0.43
N LEU A 136 2.68 -4.62 -0.71
CA LEU A 136 1.48 -3.75 -0.78
C LEU A 136 0.20 -4.53 -0.46
N ARG A 137 0.08 -5.78 -0.93
CA ARG A 137 -1.04 -6.66 -0.57
C ARG A 137 -1.09 -6.94 0.92
N ALA A 138 0.06 -7.20 1.55
CA ALA A 138 0.12 -7.42 3.00
C ALA A 138 -0.30 -6.16 3.78
N ILE A 139 0.14 -4.98 3.35
CA ILE A 139 -0.24 -3.69 3.93
C ILE A 139 -1.75 -3.46 3.77
N TYR A 140 -2.29 -3.66 2.56
CA TYR A 140 -3.72 -3.50 2.28
C TYR A 140 -4.59 -4.44 3.13
N ASN A 141 -4.19 -5.71 3.26
CA ASN A 141 -4.91 -6.67 4.09
C ASN A 141 -4.92 -6.24 5.56
N ARG A 142 -3.86 -5.61 6.08
CA ARG A 142 -3.86 -5.03 7.43
C ARG A 142 -4.82 -3.85 7.57
N ALA A 143 -5.03 -3.07 6.52
CA ALA A 143 -6.05 -2.03 6.53
C ALA A 143 -7.47 -2.64 6.56
N VAL A 144 -7.68 -3.74 5.83
CA VAL A 144 -8.93 -4.51 5.87
C VAL A 144 -9.16 -5.13 7.26
N GLU A 145 -8.13 -5.73 7.88
CA GLU A 145 -8.19 -6.29 9.23
C GLU A 145 -8.52 -5.25 10.30
N LYS A 146 -8.09 -3.98 10.08
CA LYS A 146 -8.42 -2.84 10.94
C LYS A 146 -9.76 -2.18 10.57
N ASP A 147 -10.55 -2.76 9.66
CA ASP A 147 -11.83 -2.24 9.15
C ASP A 147 -11.75 -0.82 8.54
N LEU A 148 -10.57 -0.42 8.06
CA LEU A 148 -10.38 0.88 7.42
C LEU A 148 -10.84 0.88 5.95
N THR A 149 -10.97 -0.28 5.35
CA THR A 149 -11.49 -0.48 3.98
C THR A 149 -12.09 -1.87 3.82
N VAL A 150 -12.90 -2.05 2.78
CA VAL A 150 -13.51 -3.34 2.44
C VAL A 150 -12.57 -4.13 1.51
N GLN A 151 -12.52 -5.45 1.65
CA GLN A 151 -11.72 -6.30 0.77
C GLN A 151 -12.24 -6.28 -0.67
N ARG A 152 -11.47 -5.68 -1.59
CA ARG A 152 -11.77 -5.57 -3.03
C ARG A 152 -10.81 -6.37 -3.91
N SER A 153 -9.90 -7.13 -3.29
CA SER A 153 -8.89 -7.96 -3.98
C SER A 153 -8.08 -7.20 -5.07
N PRO A 154 -7.50 -6.03 -4.77
CA PRO A 154 -6.84 -5.19 -5.77
C PRO A 154 -5.62 -5.84 -6.45
N PHE A 155 -5.06 -6.88 -5.86
CA PHE A 155 -3.87 -7.59 -6.34
C PHE A 155 -4.20 -8.86 -7.14
N LYS A 156 -5.46 -9.05 -7.57
CA LYS A 156 -5.89 -10.27 -8.29
C LYS A 156 -5.22 -10.41 -9.66
N TYR A 157 -4.97 -9.30 -10.34
CA TYR A 157 -4.51 -9.29 -11.73
C TYR A 157 -3.06 -8.85 -11.92
N VAL A 158 -2.28 -8.74 -10.84
CA VAL A 158 -0.86 -8.38 -10.89
C VAL A 158 0.03 -9.56 -10.55
N TYR A 159 1.25 -9.55 -11.07
CA TYR A 159 2.21 -10.61 -10.84
C TYR A 159 2.71 -10.63 -9.38
N THR A 160 2.48 -11.74 -8.71
CA THR A 160 2.94 -11.99 -7.33
C THR A 160 3.74 -13.29 -7.19
N GLY A 161 4.12 -13.90 -8.32
CA GLY A 161 4.93 -15.12 -8.39
C GLY A 161 6.41 -14.90 -8.09
N ILE A 162 7.21 -15.94 -8.24
CA ILE A 162 8.67 -15.92 -8.13
C ILE A 162 9.23 -16.61 -9.35
N ASP A 163 9.95 -15.87 -10.18
CA ASP A 163 10.68 -16.42 -11.30
C ASP A 163 11.95 -17.11 -10.82
N LYS A 164 12.29 -18.24 -11.44
CA LYS A 164 13.55 -18.92 -11.20
C LYS A 164 14.70 -18.01 -11.63
N THR A 165 15.59 -17.70 -10.71
CA THR A 165 16.84 -16.99 -11.02
C THR A 165 17.94 -18.00 -11.26
N VAL A 166 18.80 -17.74 -12.25
CA VAL A 166 20.03 -18.48 -12.42
C VAL A 166 20.92 -18.19 -11.21
N LYS A 167 21.15 -19.21 -10.39
CA LYS A 167 22.07 -19.09 -9.26
C LYS A 167 23.49 -18.98 -9.82
N ARG A 168 24.19 -17.91 -9.44
CA ARG A 168 25.62 -17.73 -9.76
C ARG A 168 26.51 -18.57 -8.83
N ALA A 169 26.06 -19.76 -8.45
CA ALA A 169 26.86 -20.65 -7.64
C ALA A 169 27.98 -21.25 -8.56
N ILE A 170 29.20 -21.03 -8.18
CA ILE A 170 30.35 -21.62 -8.86
C ILE A 170 30.42 -23.10 -8.44
N PRO A 171 30.52 -24.06 -9.38
CA PRO A 171 30.70 -25.45 -9.04
C PRO A 171 31.96 -25.66 -8.19
N LEU A 172 31.93 -26.66 -7.31
CA LEU A 172 33.04 -26.93 -6.39
C LEU A 172 34.38 -27.21 -7.14
N GLU A 173 34.29 -27.79 -8.32
CA GLU A 173 35.45 -28.06 -9.19
C GLU A 173 36.12 -26.78 -9.68
N GLU A 174 35.34 -25.74 -10.02
CA GLU A 174 35.88 -24.43 -10.40
C GLU A 174 36.49 -23.70 -9.20
N ILE A 175 35.94 -23.86 -8.01
CA ILE A 175 36.52 -23.33 -6.77
C ILE A 175 37.87 -24.01 -6.49
N ARG A 176 37.99 -25.34 -6.74
CA ARG A 176 39.27 -26.08 -6.63
C ARG A 176 40.28 -25.58 -7.64
N ARG A 177 39.86 -25.36 -8.90
CA ARG A 177 40.73 -24.79 -9.96
C ARG A 177 41.21 -23.39 -9.59
N LEU A 178 40.32 -22.52 -9.04
CA LEU A 178 40.71 -21.20 -8.56
C LEU A 178 41.77 -21.26 -7.44
N ARG A 179 41.65 -22.22 -6.53
CA ARG A 179 42.62 -22.42 -5.45
C ARG A 179 44.00 -22.91 -5.97
N GLU A 180 44.05 -23.63 -7.09
CA GLU A 180 45.25 -24.16 -7.71
C GLU A 180 45.89 -23.23 -8.74
N LEU A 181 45.25 -22.03 -8.98
CA LEU A 181 45.81 -21.03 -9.87
C LEU A 181 47.12 -20.46 -9.30
N ASP A 182 48.16 -20.48 -10.09
CA ASP A 182 49.41 -19.79 -9.79
C ASP A 182 49.25 -18.28 -10.05
N LEU A 183 49.11 -17.49 -8.98
CA LEU A 183 48.92 -16.05 -9.03
C LEU A 183 50.23 -15.26 -9.06
N THR A 184 51.39 -15.93 -9.11
CA THR A 184 52.71 -15.26 -9.10
C THR A 184 52.90 -14.32 -10.29
N ARG A 185 52.17 -14.54 -11.41
CA ARG A 185 52.19 -13.70 -12.61
C ARG A 185 51.21 -12.53 -12.59
N SER A 186 50.39 -12.43 -11.57
CA SER A 186 49.34 -11.37 -11.43
C SER A 186 49.31 -10.85 -10.00
N PRO A 187 50.28 -10.05 -9.57
CA PRO A 187 50.37 -9.57 -8.17
C PRO A 187 49.19 -8.79 -7.68
N SER A 188 48.37 -8.25 -8.58
CA SER A 188 47.13 -7.54 -8.24
C SER A 188 45.97 -8.44 -7.85
N LEU A 189 46.10 -9.76 -7.99
CA LEU A 189 45.10 -10.78 -7.67
C LEU A 189 45.54 -11.74 -6.54
N ALA A 190 46.72 -11.52 -5.98
CA ALA A 190 47.28 -12.32 -4.89
C ALA A 190 46.94 -11.77 -3.49
#